data_c4cd321fa01d2868d1d061d7bdafa078
#
_entry.id   c4cd321fa01d2868d1d061d7bdafa078
#
_cell.length_a   1.000
_cell.length_b   1.000
_cell.length_c   1.000
_cell.angle_alpha   90.00
_cell.angle_beta   90.00
_cell.angle_gamma   90.00
#
_symmetry.space_group_name_H-M   'P 1'
#
loop_
_entity.id
_entity.type
_entity.pdbx_description
1 polymer ?
#
loop_
_entity_poly.entity_id
_entity_poly.type
_entity_poly.pdbx_seq_one_letter_code
_entity_poly.pdbx_strand_id
1 'polypeptide(L)'
;MKKLMTIALAATMLAACGQKKDAPKVLVLYYSQTSNTKVVADEIANRLGADIATIEAVEPYDGDFQATIERCLKERELEVLPNIQPLAVDLAKYDVIFLGYPVWFGTYAPPMAAFLAQTDLSGKTIVPFCTFGSGGLESSMNDLAKAQPNVDIRPGYGVRAARLQAVPQEVERFLIAGGFLDGELEPLAEFPEQHPVSEAETAIFDAAVDGYPMLHAKAVTVASRAGYDGTEYVFVAEDLPREGAPEMPKHEVQVYVLVADGQAPVFTKVIR
;
A
#
# COMPACT_ATOMS: atom_id res chain seq x y z
N MET A 1 75.40 8.98 -31.83
CA MET A 1 75.12 9.35 -30.44
C MET A 1 73.67 9.89 -30.35
N LYS A 2 72.71 9.01 -30.01
CA LYS A 2 71.29 9.40 -29.89
C LYS A 2 70.96 9.46 -28.39
N LYS A 3 70.64 10.66 -27.89
CA LYS A 3 70.20 10.88 -26.49
C LYS A 3 68.73 10.44 -26.39
N LEU A 4 68.48 9.44 -25.58
CA LEU A 4 67.12 9.12 -25.10
C LEU A 4 66.74 10.13 -24.04
N MET A 5 65.62 10.81 -24.28
CA MET A 5 64.97 11.71 -23.30
C MET A 5 63.84 10.92 -22.64
N THR A 6 64.02 10.55 -21.38
CA THR A 6 63.02 9.85 -20.58
C THR A 6 62.04 10.87 -20.03
N ILE A 7 60.78 10.86 -20.47
CA ILE A 7 59.72 11.66 -19.94
C ILE A 7 59.10 10.90 -18.77
N ALA A 8 59.30 11.37 -17.56
CA ALA A 8 58.61 10.85 -16.37
C ALA A 8 57.19 11.43 -16.33
N LEU A 9 56.19 10.55 -16.56
CA LEU A 9 54.76 10.92 -16.42
C LEU A 9 54.40 10.77 -14.94
N ALA A 10 54.28 11.92 -14.24
CA ALA A 10 53.78 11.96 -12.88
C ALA A 10 52.23 11.72 -12.92
N ALA A 11 51.80 10.53 -12.53
CA ALA A 11 50.39 10.20 -12.33
C ALA A 11 49.96 10.85 -11.00
N THR A 12 49.29 12.01 -11.05
CA THR A 12 48.55 12.59 -9.93
C THR A 12 47.29 11.75 -9.70
N MET A 13 47.34 10.83 -8.72
CA MET A 13 46.14 10.19 -8.20
C MET A 13 45.30 11.26 -7.46
N LEU A 14 44.25 11.77 -8.09
CA LEU A 14 43.18 12.43 -7.40
C LEU A 14 42.44 11.35 -6.55
N ALA A 15 42.75 11.33 -5.27
CA ALA A 15 41.91 10.63 -4.29
C ALA A 15 40.58 11.37 -4.24
N ALA A 16 39.60 10.87 -5.01
CA ALA A 16 38.22 11.22 -4.82
C ALA A 16 37.81 10.71 -3.41
N CYS A 17 37.82 11.61 -2.42
CA CYS A 17 37.13 11.36 -1.16
C CYS A 17 35.64 11.21 -1.48
N GLY A 18 35.21 9.99 -1.75
CA GLY A 18 33.80 9.61 -1.71
C GLY A 18 33.37 9.77 -0.26
N GLN A 19 32.66 10.86 0.05
CA GLN A 19 31.89 10.93 1.27
C GLN A 19 30.96 9.71 1.27
N LYS A 20 31.14 8.81 2.24
CA LYS A 20 30.12 7.79 2.54
C LYS A 20 28.85 8.59 2.83
N LYS A 21 27.91 8.55 1.91
CA LYS A 21 26.57 9.04 2.17
C LYS A 21 26.06 8.24 3.36
N ASP A 22 25.74 8.89 4.45
CA ASP A 22 25.10 8.22 5.58
C ASP A 22 23.86 7.47 5.06
N ALA A 23 23.54 6.32 5.67
CA ALA A 23 22.35 5.58 5.31
C ALA A 23 21.11 6.49 5.43
N PRO A 24 20.15 6.41 4.50
CA PRO A 24 18.98 7.28 4.54
C PRO A 24 18.22 7.11 5.84
N LYS A 25 17.87 8.21 6.47
CA LYS A 25 17.10 8.19 7.72
C LYS A 25 15.63 7.91 7.42
N VAL A 26 15.09 6.88 8.04
CA VAL A 26 13.74 6.37 7.79
C VAL A 26 12.80 6.75 8.92
N LEU A 27 11.59 7.18 8.56
CA LEU A 27 10.46 7.39 9.47
C LEU A 27 9.28 6.55 9.01
N VAL A 28 8.58 5.90 9.94
CA VAL A 28 7.25 5.36 9.74
C VAL A 28 6.24 6.34 10.31
N LEU A 29 5.49 7.01 9.45
CA LEU A 29 4.48 8.01 9.81
C LEU A 29 3.10 7.50 9.38
N TYR A 30 2.14 7.46 10.30
CA TYR A 30 0.85 6.87 9.96
C TYR A 30 -0.32 7.51 10.71
N TYR A 31 -1.53 7.34 10.14
CA TYR A 31 -2.80 7.49 10.82
C TYR A 31 -3.48 6.13 10.98
N SER A 32 -4.10 5.88 12.12
CA SER A 32 -4.86 4.65 12.36
C SER A 32 -6.03 4.92 13.33
N GLN A 33 -7.26 4.57 12.92
CA GLN A 33 -8.45 4.68 13.80
C GLN A 33 -8.59 3.45 14.71
N THR A 34 -8.55 2.25 14.11
CA THR A 34 -8.87 0.97 14.77
C THR A 34 -7.64 0.11 15.01
N SER A 35 -6.45 0.70 15.01
CA SER A 35 -5.15 0.05 15.15
C SER A 35 -4.74 -0.90 14.01
N ASN A 36 -5.55 -1.08 12.97
CA ASN A 36 -5.17 -1.96 11.86
C ASN A 36 -3.92 -1.45 11.11
N THR A 37 -3.88 -0.16 10.76
CA THR A 37 -2.71 0.45 10.11
C THR A 37 -1.51 0.48 11.05
N LYS A 38 -1.74 0.62 12.37
CA LYS A 38 -0.69 0.54 13.38
C LYS A 38 0.04 -0.80 13.37
N VAL A 39 -0.67 -1.93 13.19
CA VAL A 39 -0.04 -3.27 13.09
C VAL A 39 0.98 -3.30 11.96
N VAL A 40 0.66 -2.74 10.80
CA VAL A 40 1.59 -2.65 9.67
C VAL A 40 2.74 -1.69 9.96
N ALA A 41 2.44 -0.55 10.56
CA ALA A 41 3.44 0.46 10.93
C ALA A 41 4.48 -0.09 11.91
N ASP A 42 4.01 -0.77 12.97
CA ASP A 42 4.87 -1.39 13.97
C ASP A 42 5.79 -2.45 13.34
N GLU A 43 5.26 -3.29 12.44
CA GLU A 43 6.05 -4.32 11.76
C GLU A 43 7.14 -3.71 10.87
N ILE A 44 6.81 -2.69 10.07
CA ILE A 44 7.79 -1.98 9.25
C ILE A 44 8.86 -1.33 10.13
N ALA A 45 8.46 -0.58 11.17
CA ALA A 45 9.38 0.11 12.06
C ALA A 45 10.32 -0.86 12.78
N ASN A 46 9.79 -1.99 13.29
CA ASN A 46 10.57 -3.01 13.98
C ASN A 46 11.62 -3.65 13.06
N ARG A 47 11.25 -3.99 11.81
CA ARG A 47 12.18 -4.61 10.86
C ARG A 47 13.29 -3.68 10.40
N LEU A 48 12.98 -2.40 10.26
CA LEU A 48 13.94 -1.38 9.80
C LEU A 48 14.70 -0.71 10.95
N GLY A 49 14.30 -0.90 12.20
CA GLY A 49 14.81 -0.11 13.33
C GLY A 49 14.53 1.39 13.14
N ALA A 50 13.41 1.73 12.49
CA ALA A 50 13.06 3.08 12.11
C ALA A 50 12.33 3.84 13.22
N ASP A 51 12.45 5.17 13.22
CA ASP A 51 11.62 6.02 14.05
C ASP A 51 10.15 5.88 13.63
N ILE A 52 9.21 5.97 14.58
CA ILE A 52 7.78 5.86 14.32
C ILE A 52 7.04 7.06 14.93
N ALA A 53 6.06 7.61 14.18
CA ALA A 53 5.21 8.69 14.65
C ALA A 53 3.79 8.55 14.11
N THR A 54 2.83 9.16 14.82
CA THR A 54 1.41 9.14 14.47
C THR A 54 0.93 10.51 13.98
N ILE A 55 -0.01 10.48 13.06
CA ILE A 55 -0.87 11.60 12.73
C ILE A 55 -2.14 11.43 13.56
N GLU A 56 -2.52 12.44 14.32
CA GLU A 56 -3.69 12.39 15.20
C GLU A 56 -4.66 13.51 14.84
N ALA A 57 -5.95 13.19 14.69
CA ALA A 57 -6.98 14.20 14.58
C ALA A 57 -7.19 14.87 15.94
N VAL A 58 -7.40 16.19 15.96
CA VAL A 58 -7.73 16.93 17.21
C VAL A 58 -9.03 16.40 17.80
N GLU A 59 -10.01 16.14 16.95
CA GLU A 59 -11.25 15.43 17.32
C GLU A 59 -11.13 14.00 16.75
N PRO A 60 -10.94 12.97 17.59
CA PRO A 60 -10.83 11.60 17.14
C PRO A 60 -12.07 11.11 16.36
N TYR A 61 -11.87 10.16 15.45
CA TYR A 61 -12.94 9.39 14.82
C TYR A 61 -13.23 8.17 15.70
N ASP A 62 -13.80 8.41 16.88
CA ASP A 62 -13.97 7.43 17.96
C ASP A 62 -15.36 6.77 17.98
N GLY A 63 -16.22 7.17 17.04
CA GLY A 63 -17.50 6.55 16.84
C GLY A 63 -17.43 5.14 16.26
N ASP A 64 -18.60 4.51 16.18
CA ASP A 64 -18.74 3.27 15.43
C ASP A 64 -18.55 3.51 13.92
N PHE A 65 -18.65 2.43 13.13
CA PHE A 65 -18.48 2.49 11.69
C PHE A 65 -19.46 3.46 11.03
N GLN A 66 -20.73 3.49 11.49
CA GLN A 66 -21.76 4.36 10.93
C GLN A 66 -21.48 5.84 11.25
N ALA A 67 -21.11 6.16 12.49
CA ALA A 67 -20.76 7.52 12.90
C ALA A 67 -19.53 8.05 12.14
N THR A 68 -18.53 7.17 11.88
CA THR A 68 -17.38 7.51 11.04
C THR A 68 -17.80 7.85 9.60
N ILE A 69 -18.70 7.05 9.00
CA ILE A 69 -19.23 7.32 7.65
C ILE A 69 -19.94 8.67 7.62
N GLU A 70 -20.87 8.91 8.54
CA GLU A 70 -21.67 10.15 8.60
C GLU A 70 -20.78 11.38 8.74
N ARG A 71 -19.77 11.32 9.61
CA ARG A 71 -18.79 12.39 9.76
C ARG A 71 -18.02 12.65 8.47
N CYS A 72 -17.48 11.60 7.84
CA CYS A 72 -16.75 11.73 6.57
C CYS A 72 -17.61 12.29 5.45
N LEU A 73 -18.87 11.87 5.33
CA LEU A 73 -19.79 12.41 4.32
C LEU A 73 -20.07 13.89 4.57
N LYS A 74 -20.27 14.30 5.82
CA LYS A 74 -20.45 15.71 6.18
C LYS A 74 -19.21 16.55 5.91
N GLU A 75 -18.02 16.06 6.25
CA GLU A 75 -16.75 16.74 5.94
C GLU A 75 -16.58 16.94 4.44
N ARG A 76 -16.92 15.93 3.63
CA ARG A 76 -16.89 16.02 2.16
C ARG A 76 -17.92 16.98 1.60
N GLU A 77 -19.15 16.96 2.11
CA GLU A 77 -20.21 17.90 1.70
C GLU A 77 -19.81 19.34 1.96
N LEU A 78 -19.16 19.60 3.09
CA LEU A 78 -18.69 20.92 3.49
C LEU A 78 -17.32 21.30 2.89
N GLU A 79 -16.67 20.39 2.16
CA GLU A 79 -15.32 20.54 1.62
C GLU A 79 -14.28 20.94 2.70
N VAL A 80 -14.42 20.37 3.90
CA VAL A 80 -13.51 20.64 5.02
C VAL A 80 -12.66 19.41 5.37
N LEU A 81 -11.47 19.68 5.86
CA LEU A 81 -10.58 18.66 6.41
C LEU A 81 -10.54 18.79 7.95
N PRO A 82 -10.38 17.67 8.68
CA PRO A 82 -10.24 17.71 10.13
C PRO A 82 -8.96 18.42 10.54
N ASN A 83 -8.98 19.09 11.69
CA ASN A 83 -7.76 19.57 12.31
C ASN A 83 -6.96 18.36 12.83
N ILE A 84 -5.63 18.42 12.66
CA ILE A 84 -4.71 17.42 13.21
C ILE A 84 -3.79 18.05 14.26
N GLN A 85 -3.32 17.21 15.19
CA GLN A 85 -2.35 17.61 16.18
C GLN A 85 -1.00 17.90 15.50
N PRO A 86 -0.19 18.83 16.05
CA PRO A 86 1.18 19.02 15.57
C PRO A 86 1.98 17.71 15.64
N LEU A 87 2.76 17.42 14.61
CA LEU A 87 3.63 16.24 14.63
C LEU A 87 4.66 16.33 15.75
N ALA A 88 4.88 15.22 16.43
CA ALA A 88 5.91 15.09 17.47
C ALA A 88 7.35 14.98 16.90
N VAL A 89 7.52 14.94 15.57
CA VAL A 89 8.79 14.73 14.88
C VAL A 89 9.06 15.83 13.87
N ASP A 90 10.33 16.11 13.66
CA ASP A 90 10.83 17.03 12.64
C ASP A 90 11.11 16.26 11.35
N LEU A 91 10.23 16.41 10.35
CA LEU A 91 10.32 15.70 9.06
C LEU A 91 11.59 16.04 8.27
N ALA A 92 12.23 17.20 8.52
CA ALA A 92 13.46 17.56 7.82
C ALA A 92 14.63 16.59 8.09
N LYS A 93 14.54 15.81 9.17
CA LYS A 93 15.56 14.84 9.55
C LYS A 93 15.51 13.52 8.77
N TYR A 94 14.47 13.30 7.97
CA TYR A 94 14.23 12.00 7.32
C TYR A 94 14.28 12.14 5.81
N ASP A 95 14.89 11.15 5.16
CA ASP A 95 15.02 11.06 3.71
C ASP A 95 13.89 10.21 3.12
N VAL A 96 13.49 9.15 3.86
CA VAL A 96 12.47 8.18 3.47
C VAL A 96 11.36 8.17 4.51
N ILE A 97 10.12 8.29 4.05
CA ILE A 97 8.94 8.21 4.91
C ILE A 97 8.04 7.07 4.43
N PHE A 98 7.89 6.04 5.26
CA PHE A 98 6.82 5.07 5.10
C PHE A 98 5.54 5.73 5.60
N LEU A 99 4.59 5.98 4.67
CA LEU A 99 3.39 6.77 4.96
C LEU A 99 2.16 5.86 4.99
N GLY A 100 1.59 5.68 6.20
CA GLY A 100 0.54 4.71 6.47
C GLY A 100 -0.84 5.31 6.70
N TYR A 101 -1.88 4.69 6.11
CA TYR A 101 -3.26 5.16 6.26
C TYR A 101 -4.29 4.05 6.04
N PRO A 102 -5.48 4.14 6.67
CA PRO A 102 -6.62 3.35 6.24
C PRO A 102 -7.24 3.97 4.98
N VAL A 103 -7.69 3.12 4.05
CA VAL A 103 -8.43 3.57 2.87
C VAL A 103 -9.91 3.71 3.22
N TRP A 104 -10.43 4.94 3.11
CA TRP A 104 -11.83 5.26 3.26
C TRP A 104 -12.37 5.87 1.97
N PHE A 105 -13.49 5.36 1.48
CA PHE A 105 -14.12 5.83 0.23
C PHE A 105 -13.17 5.85 -0.99
N GLY A 106 -12.26 4.87 -1.06
CA GLY A 106 -11.34 4.69 -2.20
C GLY A 106 -10.07 5.54 -2.16
N THR A 107 -9.88 6.38 -1.13
CA THR A 107 -8.67 7.20 -0.93
C THR A 107 -8.20 7.12 0.52
N TYR A 108 -7.15 7.84 0.87
CA TYR A 108 -6.66 7.90 2.25
C TYR A 108 -7.65 8.63 3.17
N ALA A 109 -7.66 8.25 4.46
CA ALA A 109 -8.55 8.82 5.46
C ALA A 109 -8.36 10.34 5.63
N PRO A 110 -9.43 11.11 6.01
CA PRO A 110 -9.37 12.57 6.12
C PRO A 110 -8.24 13.15 6.97
N PRO A 111 -7.79 12.55 8.11
CA PRO A 111 -6.63 13.06 8.83
C PRO A 111 -5.32 12.99 8.03
N MET A 112 -5.15 11.97 7.18
CA MET A 112 -4.03 11.90 6.24
C MET A 112 -4.16 12.98 5.16
N ALA A 113 -5.37 13.22 4.64
CA ALA A 113 -5.61 14.32 3.70
C ALA A 113 -5.25 15.68 4.31
N ALA A 114 -5.62 15.91 5.56
CA ALA A 114 -5.28 17.13 6.30
C ALA A 114 -3.76 17.29 6.48
N PHE A 115 -3.06 16.21 6.78
CA PHE A 115 -1.59 16.20 6.86
C PHE A 115 -0.95 16.58 5.52
N LEU A 116 -1.36 15.93 4.44
CA LEU A 116 -0.81 16.18 3.10
C LEU A 116 -1.11 17.60 2.59
N ALA A 117 -2.26 18.18 2.96
CA ALA A 117 -2.64 19.52 2.55
C ALA A 117 -1.80 20.64 3.21
N GLN A 118 -1.23 20.38 4.39
CA GLN A 118 -0.48 21.39 5.16
C GLN A 118 1.02 21.11 5.25
N THR A 119 1.50 20.01 4.64
CA THR A 119 2.89 19.57 4.76
C THR A 119 3.50 19.41 3.37
N ASP A 120 4.61 20.09 3.14
CA ASP A 120 5.43 19.88 1.93
C ASP A 120 6.45 18.74 2.19
N LEU A 121 6.32 17.69 1.40
CA LEU A 121 7.19 16.51 1.41
C LEU A 121 8.19 16.50 0.25
N SER A 122 8.34 17.62 -0.47
CA SER A 122 9.21 17.72 -1.64
C SER A 122 10.63 17.21 -1.36
N GLY A 123 11.15 16.47 -2.33
CA GLY A 123 12.50 15.89 -2.27
C GLY A 123 12.66 14.66 -1.39
N LYS A 124 11.59 14.18 -0.76
CA LYS A 124 11.60 12.94 0.03
C LYS A 124 11.17 11.73 -0.81
N THR A 125 11.63 10.57 -0.38
CA THR A 125 11.11 9.28 -0.87
C THR A 125 9.93 8.87 0.02
N ILE A 126 8.77 8.65 -0.58
CA ILE A 126 7.54 8.22 0.11
C ILE A 126 7.24 6.77 -0.27
N VAL A 127 7.07 5.93 0.73
CA VAL A 127 6.70 4.51 0.58
C VAL A 127 5.32 4.31 1.20
N PRO A 128 4.23 4.33 0.41
CA PRO A 128 2.88 4.22 0.96
C PRO A 128 2.61 2.83 1.50
N PHE A 129 1.85 2.74 2.60
CA PHE A 129 1.23 1.50 3.01
C PHE A 129 -0.19 1.76 3.53
N CYS A 130 -1.09 0.82 3.31
CA CYS A 130 -2.47 1.05 3.71
C CYS A 130 -3.20 -0.21 4.16
N THR A 131 -4.25 0.00 4.93
CA THR A 131 -5.22 -1.03 5.29
C THR A 131 -6.58 -0.70 4.71
N PHE A 132 -7.32 -1.70 4.30
CA PHE A 132 -8.60 -1.51 3.63
C PHE A 132 -9.57 -2.67 3.88
N GLY A 133 -10.85 -2.46 3.57
CA GLY A 133 -11.86 -3.51 3.54
C GLY A 133 -11.77 -4.38 2.28
N SER A 134 -11.66 -3.75 1.11
CA SER A 134 -11.63 -4.48 -0.18
C SER A 134 -10.48 -4.09 -1.11
N GLY A 135 -9.94 -2.87 -1.02
CA GLY A 135 -8.91 -2.37 -1.92
C GLY A 135 -8.72 -0.87 -1.78
N GLY A 136 -8.07 -0.25 -2.79
CA GLY A 136 -7.89 1.20 -2.87
C GLY A 136 -6.44 1.66 -2.72
N LEU A 137 -5.45 0.75 -2.72
CA LEU A 137 -4.04 1.13 -2.71
C LEU A 137 -3.70 1.99 -3.94
N GLU A 138 -4.01 1.49 -5.13
CA GLU A 138 -3.67 2.15 -6.39
C GLU A 138 -4.35 3.53 -6.51
N SER A 139 -5.64 3.62 -6.18
CA SER A 139 -6.39 4.90 -6.23
C SER A 139 -5.86 5.91 -5.21
N SER A 140 -5.59 5.47 -3.98
CA SER A 140 -5.03 6.35 -2.94
C SER A 140 -3.60 6.79 -3.24
N MET A 141 -2.78 5.96 -3.87
CA MET A 141 -1.45 6.35 -4.35
C MET A 141 -1.53 7.38 -5.49
N ASN A 142 -2.49 7.25 -6.40
CA ASN A 142 -2.74 8.25 -7.43
C ASN A 142 -3.15 9.60 -6.83
N ASP A 143 -3.96 9.61 -5.78
CA ASP A 143 -4.34 10.83 -5.08
C ASP A 143 -3.17 11.42 -4.29
N LEU A 144 -2.33 10.58 -3.69
CA LEU A 144 -1.08 11.02 -3.05
C LEU A 144 -0.15 11.70 -4.06
N ALA A 145 0.01 11.14 -5.26
CA ALA A 145 0.85 11.73 -6.30
C ALA A 145 0.33 13.11 -6.76
N LYS A 146 -0.99 13.29 -6.81
CA LYS A 146 -1.61 14.61 -7.09
C LYS A 146 -1.38 15.61 -5.95
N ALA A 147 -1.51 15.15 -4.70
CA ALA A 147 -1.35 16.01 -3.52
C ALA A 147 0.12 16.42 -3.30
N GLN A 148 1.07 15.57 -3.67
CA GLN A 148 2.51 15.75 -3.44
C GLN A 148 3.31 15.48 -4.74
N PRO A 149 3.26 16.39 -5.73
CA PRO A 149 3.82 16.13 -7.07
C PRO A 149 5.36 16.11 -7.10
N ASN A 150 6.04 16.58 -6.06
CA ASN A 150 7.51 16.71 -6.01
C ASN A 150 8.18 15.67 -5.10
N VAL A 151 7.52 14.55 -4.86
CA VAL A 151 8.06 13.42 -4.08
C VAL A 151 8.41 12.24 -4.98
N ASP A 152 9.35 11.40 -4.53
CA ASP A 152 9.63 10.10 -5.15
C ASP A 152 8.73 9.05 -4.50
N ILE A 153 7.60 8.72 -5.14
CA ILE A 153 6.67 7.71 -4.63
C ILE A 153 7.11 6.33 -5.09
N ARG A 154 7.42 5.47 -4.15
CA ARG A 154 7.78 4.06 -4.38
C ARG A 154 6.54 3.17 -4.41
N PRO A 155 6.65 1.94 -4.96
CA PRO A 155 5.58 0.94 -4.83
C PRO A 155 5.11 0.81 -3.39
N GLY A 156 3.80 0.73 -3.18
CA GLY A 156 3.19 0.67 -1.86
C GLY A 156 2.80 -0.74 -1.45
N TYR A 157 2.53 -0.92 -0.16
CA TYR A 157 1.96 -2.14 0.41
C TYR A 157 0.52 -1.91 0.87
N GLY A 158 -0.36 -2.89 0.62
CA GLY A 158 -1.74 -2.80 1.06
C GLY A 158 -2.28 -4.13 1.52
N VAL A 159 -2.97 -4.15 2.66
CA VAL A 159 -3.54 -5.35 3.24
C VAL A 159 -4.98 -5.12 3.71
N ARG A 160 -5.83 -6.14 3.54
CA ARG A 160 -7.16 -6.12 4.12
C ARG A 160 -7.09 -6.20 5.64
N ALA A 161 -7.95 -5.40 6.32
CA ALA A 161 -8.10 -5.47 7.77
C ALA A 161 -8.42 -6.89 8.27
N ALA A 162 -9.09 -7.71 7.47
CA ALA A 162 -9.38 -9.11 7.78
C ALA A 162 -8.17 -10.07 7.62
N ARG A 163 -7.02 -9.59 7.15
CA ARG A 163 -5.82 -10.40 6.84
C ARG A 163 -4.56 -9.94 7.57
N LEU A 164 -4.69 -9.25 8.68
CA LEU A 164 -3.53 -8.71 9.42
C LEU A 164 -2.56 -9.79 9.90
N GLN A 165 -2.99 -11.04 10.05
CA GLN A 165 -2.12 -12.17 10.37
C GLN A 165 -1.05 -12.45 9.30
N ALA A 166 -1.25 -11.99 8.05
CA ALA A 166 -0.28 -12.13 6.97
C ALA A 166 0.81 -11.03 6.99
N VAL A 167 0.59 -9.94 7.75
CA VAL A 167 1.47 -8.76 7.78
C VAL A 167 2.94 -9.09 8.00
N PRO A 168 3.34 -9.95 8.97
CA PRO A 168 4.77 -10.18 9.19
C PRO A 168 5.51 -10.72 7.98
N GLN A 169 4.92 -11.66 7.26
CA GLN A 169 5.53 -12.27 6.08
C GLN A 169 5.43 -11.38 4.84
N GLU A 170 4.28 -10.74 4.64
CA GLU A 170 4.05 -9.86 3.50
C GLU A 170 4.90 -8.58 3.60
N VAL A 171 5.04 -7.99 4.77
CA VAL A 171 5.91 -6.82 5.01
C VAL A 171 7.38 -7.17 4.80
N GLU A 172 7.84 -8.34 5.26
CA GLU A 172 9.22 -8.78 4.97
C GLU A 172 9.50 -8.80 3.47
N ARG A 173 8.66 -9.49 2.71
CA ARG A 173 8.78 -9.55 1.25
C ARG A 173 8.69 -8.17 0.60
N PHE A 174 7.78 -7.33 1.08
CA PHE A 174 7.63 -5.97 0.59
C PHE A 174 8.89 -5.14 0.81
N LEU A 175 9.51 -5.23 1.98
CA LEU A 175 10.73 -4.49 2.30
C LEU A 175 11.95 -5.01 1.52
N ILE A 176 12.05 -6.32 1.31
CA ILE A 176 13.09 -6.93 0.45
C ILE A 176 12.91 -6.49 -1.01
N ALA A 177 11.69 -6.57 -1.54
CA ALA A 177 11.39 -6.15 -2.91
C ALA A 177 11.67 -4.64 -3.13
N GLY A 178 11.47 -3.82 -2.11
CA GLY A 178 11.76 -2.39 -2.13
C GLY A 178 13.24 -2.03 -1.92
N GLY A 179 14.09 -3.00 -1.60
CA GLY A 179 15.51 -2.79 -1.30
C GLY A 179 15.76 -2.15 0.08
N PHE A 180 14.81 -2.26 1.00
CA PHE A 180 14.92 -1.75 2.37
C PHE A 180 15.44 -2.80 3.36
N LEU A 181 15.33 -4.08 3.02
CA LEU A 181 15.94 -5.19 3.73
C LEU A 181 16.78 -6.03 2.76
N ASP A 182 17.86 -6.60 3.30
CA ASP A 182 18.63 -7.61 2.58
C ASP A 182 17.81 -8.90 2.46
N GLY A 183 17.87 -9.53 1.30
CA GLY A 183 17.19 -10.78 1.01
C GLY A 183 17.02 -11.01 -0.47
N GLU A 184 16.62 -12.20 -0.83
CA GLU A 184 16.28 -12.58 -2.21
C GLU A 184 14.85 -13.10 -2.23
N LEU A 185 14.10 -12.72 -3.26
CA LEU A 185 12.76 -13.21 -3.52
C LEU A 185 12.76 -13.90 -4.87
N GLU A 186 12.24 -15.13 -4.91
CA GLU A 186 11.95 -15.77 -6.18
C GLU A 186 10.87 -14.98 -6.91
N PRO A 187 11.11 -14.56 -8.16
CA PRO A 187 10.10 -13.83 -8.92
C PRO A 187 8.86 -14.68 -9.12
N LEU A 188 7.69 -14.13 -8.84
CA LEU A 188 6.44 -14.78 -9.20
C LEU A 188 6.24 -14.75 -10.72
N ALA A 189 5.76 -15.86 -11.29
CA ALA A 189 5.34 -15.88 -12.68
C ALA A 189 4.20 -14.87 -12.90
N GLU A 190 4.09 -14.33 -14.10
CA GLU A 190 2.91 -13.56 -14.47
C GLU A 190 1.67 -14.44 -14.48
N PHE A 191 0.48 -13.84 -14.32
CA PHE A 191 -0.75 -14.59 -14.52
C PHE A 191 -0.87 -14.99 -15.99
N PRO A 192 -1.23 -16.23 -16.28
CA PRO A 192 -1.48 -16.67 -17.65
C PRO A 192 -2.72 -15.98 -18.25
N GLU A 193 -3.02 -16.27 -19.52
CA GLU A 193 -4.25 -15.83 -20.15
C GLU A 193 -5.47 -16.33 -19.35
N GLN A 194 -6.46 -15.46 -19.20
CA GLN A 194 -7.69 -15.81 -18.50
C GLN A 194 -8.57 -16.74 -19.31
N HIS A 195 -9.27 -17.64 -18.63
CA HIS A 195 -10.25 -18.56 -19.21
C HIS A 195 -11.58 -18.47 -18.45
N PRO A 196 -12.70 -18.93 -19.06
CA PRO A 196 -13.98 -19.02 -18.37
C PRO A 196 -13.89 -19.86 -17.09
N VAL A 197 -14.54 -19.41 -16.02
CA VAL A 197 -14.50 -20.13 -14.74
C VAL A 197 -15.13 -21.52 -14.85
N SER A 198 -14.48 -22.53 -14.29
CA SER A 198 -15.05 -23.86 -14.03
C SER A 198 -15.94 -23.84 -12.79
N GLU A 199 -16.68 -24.93 -12.55
CA GLU A 199 -17.49 -25.12 -11.34
C GLU A 199 -16.60 -25.05 -10.06
N ALA A 200 -15.42 -25.67 -10.09
CA ALA A 200 -14.48 -25.65 -8.97
C ALA A 200 -13.94 -24.24 -8.67
N GLU A 201 -13.61 -23.47 -9.71
CA GLU A 201 -13.11 -22.10 -9.56
C GLU A 201 -14.24 -21.14 -9.13
N THR A 202 -15.46 -21.36 -9.59
CA THR A 202 -16.65 -20.64 -9.09
C THR A 202 -16.81 -20.87 -7.58
N ALA A 203 -16.68 -22.11 -7.12
CA ALA A 203 -16.75 -22.41 -5.69
C ALA A 203 -15.62 -21.74 -4.87
N ILE A 204 -14.41 -21.61 -5.44
CA ILE A 204 -13.31 -20.85 -4.80
C ILE A 204 -13.68 -19.37 -4.69
N PHE A 205 -14.20 -18.77 -5.77
CA PHE A 205 -14.63 -17.38 -5.76
C PHE A 205 -15.72 -17.13 -4.70
N ASP A 206 -16.79 -17.93 -4.75
CA ASP A 206 -17.94 -17.79 -3.85
C ASP A 206 -17.51 -17.93 -2.39
N ALA A 207 -16.68 -18.92 -2.07
CA ALA A 207 -16.13 -19.09 -0.72
C ALA A 207 -15.26 -17.93 -0.27
N ALA A 208 -14.47 -17.34 -1.19
CA ALA A 208 -13.58 -16.21 -0.86
C ALA A 208 -14.34 -14.93 -0.56
N VAL A 209 -15.50 -14.69 -1.18
CA VAL A 209 -16.31 -13.47 -1.04
C VAL A 209 -17.48 -13.65 -0.07
N ASP A 210 -17.72 -14.85 0.42
CA ASP A 210 -18.81 -15.14 1.34
C ASP A 210 -18.75 -14.23 2.58
N GLY A 211 -19.91 -13.73 2.98
CA GLY A 211 -20.04 -12.84 4.12
C GLY A 211 -19.48 -11.42 3.91
N TYR A 212 -19.01 -11.05 2.70
CA TYR A 212 -18.56 -9.68 2.44
C TYR A 212 -19.64 -8.86 1.69
N PRO A 213 -20.41 -8.01 2.40
CA PRO A 213 -21.62 -7.39 1.85
C PRO A 213 -21.36 -6.32 0.78
N MET A 214 -20.11 -5.85 0.65
CA MET A 214 -19.75 -4.78 -0.28
C MET A 214 -19.39 -5.31 -1.69
N LEU A 215 -19.30 -6.64 -1.87
CA LEU A 215 -19.04 -7.28 -3.16
C LEU A 215 -20.17 -8.23 -3.48
N HIS A 216 -21.02 -7.84 -4.42
CA HIS A 216 -22.10 -8.66 -4.95
C HIS A 216 -21.84 -8.86 -6.44
N ALA A 217 -21.07 -9.89 -6.77
CA ALA A 217 -20.57 -10.11 -8.12
C ALA A 217 -20.53 -11.60 -8.45
N LYS A 218 -20.51 -11.92 -9.75
CA LYS A 218 -20.38 -13.26 -10.29
C LYS A 218 -19.09 -13.36 -11.09
N ALA A 219 -18.25 -14.34 -10.77
CA ALA A 219 -17.05 -14.62 -11.55
C ALA A 219 -17.39 -15.03 -12.99
N VAL A 220 -16.62 -14.51 -13.95
CA VAL A 220 -16.77 -14.75 -15.40
C VAL A 220 -15.53 -15.45 -15.94
N THR A 221 -14.36 -14.88 -15.70
CA THR A 221 -13.09 -15.47 -16.12
C THR A 221 -12.10 -15.49 -14.96
N VAL A 222 -11.07 -16.32 -15.08
CA VAL A 222 -10.05 -16.51 -14.05
C VAL A 222 -8.69 -16.82 -14.67
N ALA A 223 -7.64 -16.40 -14.01
CA ALA A 223 -6.29 -16.93 -14.16
C ALA A 223 -5.71 -17.25 -12.79
N SER A 224 -4.81 -18.22 -12.73
CA SER A 224 -4.15 -18.62 -11.48
C SER A 224 -2.66 -18.80 -11.66
N ARG A 225 -1.91 -18.63 -10.57
CA ARG A 225 -0.46 -18.88 -10.51
C ARG A 225 -0.06 -19.41 -9.14
N ALA A 226 1.12 -20.01 -9.05
CA ALA A 226 1.75 -20.27 -7.77
C ALA A 226 2.21 -18.93 -7.16
N GLY A 227 1.80 -18.67 -5.93
CA GLY A 227 2.22 -17.54 -5.12
C GLY A 227 3.15 -17.98 -3.98
N TYR A 228 3.59 -17.04 -3.16
CA TYR A 228 4.46 -17.35 -2.01
C TYR A 228 3.74 -18.14 -0.91
N ASP A 229 2.45 -17.92 -0.73
CA ASP A 229 1.69 -18.47 0.39
C ASP A 229 0.61 -19.48 -0.08
N GLY A 230 0.64 -19.89 -1.35
CA GLY A 230 -0.35 -20.79 -1.93
C GLY A 230 -0.67 -20.42 -3.37
N THR A 231 -1.84 -20.82 -3.86
CA THR A 231 -2.29 -20.48 -5.20
C THR A 231 -3.01 -19.14 -5.20
N GLU A 232 -2.53 -18.23 -6.04
CA GLU A 232 -3.16 -16.94 -6.28
C GLU A 232 -4.06 -17.01 -7.52
N TYR A 233 -5.25 -16.45 -7.41
CA TYR A 233 -6.22 -16.31 -8.48
C TYR A 233 -6.52 -14.85 -8.74
N VAL A 234 -6.75 -14.49 -10.00
CA VAL A 234 -7.37 -13.24 -10.41
C VAL A 234 -8.63 -13.55 -11.18
N PHE A 235 -9.77 -13.22 -10.59
CA PHE A 235 -11.08 -13.35 -11.22
C PHE A 235 -11.47 -12.01 -11.84
N VAL A 236 -12.01 -12.03 -13.06
CA VAL A 236 -12.86 -10.95 -13.55
C VAL A 236 -14.30 -11.34 -13.23
N ALA A 237 -15.00 -10.47 -12.54
CA ALA A 237 -16.36 -10.68 -12.10
C ALA A 237 -17.25 -9.50 -12.51
N GLU A 238 -18.50 -9.79 -12.83
CA GLU A 238 -19.53 -8.80 -13.12
C GLU A 238 -20.32 -8.48 -11.84
N ASP A 239 -20.49 -7.19 -11.55
CA ASP A 239 -21.38 -6.74 -10.47
C ASP A 239 -22.81 -7.24 -10.75
N LEU A 240 -23.43 -7.80 -9.73
CA LEU A 240 -24.83 -8.23 -9.77
C LEU A 240 -25.76 -7.10 -9.29
N PRO A 241 -26.95 -6.96 -9.88
CA PRO A 241 -27.95 -6.01 -9.40
C PRO A 241 -28.29 -6.29 -7.94
N ARG A 242 -28.44 -5.24 -7.15
CA ARG A 242 -28.96 -5.34 -5.78
C ARG A 242 -30.47 -5.19 -5.82
N GLU A 243 -31.18 -5.97 -5.04
CA GLU A 243 -32.62 -5.87 -4.93
C GLU A 243 -33.04 -4.45 -4.52
N GLY A 244 -33.91 -3.81 -5.31
CA GLY A 244 -34.37 -2.44 -5.08
C GLY A 244 -33.42 -1.31 -5.51
N ALA A 245 -32.25 -1.61 -6.07
CA ALA A 245 -31.36 -0.61 -6.64
C ALA A 245 -31.74 -0.29 -8.10
N PRO A 246 -31.55 0.97 -8.57
CA PRO A 246 -31.71 1.28 -9.97
C PRO A 246 -30.75 0.46 -10.84
N GLU A 247 -31.18 0.11 -12.06
CA GLU A 247 -30.29 -0.55 -13.02
C GLU A 247 -29.06 0.31 -13.25
N MET A 248 -27.91 -0.21 -12.82
CA MET A 248 -26.59 0.39 -13.07
C MET A 248 -25.93 -0.31 -14.27
N PRO A 249 -25.10 0.40 -15.05
CA PRO A 249 -24.26 -0.26 -16.04
C PRO A 249 -23.48 -1.39 -15.36
N LYS A 250 -23.35 -2.53 -16.04
CA LYS A 250 -22.51 -3.62 -15.55
C LYS A 250 -21.08 -3.14 -15.47
N HIS A 251 -20.49 -3.21 -14.29
CA HIS A 251 -19.08 -2.94 -14.07
C HIS A 251 -18.35 -4.26 -13.85
N GLU A 252 -17.25 -4.42 -14.56
CA GLU A 252 -16.32 -5.51 -14.30
C GLU A 252 -15.40 -5.11 -13.14
N VAL A 253 -15.16 -6.06 -12.27
CA VAL A 253 -14.24 -5.93 -11.15
C VAL A 253 -13.21 -7.05 -11.17
N GLN A 254 -11.98 -6.78 -10.79
CA GLN A 254 -10.98 -7.81 -10.59
C GLN A 254 -10.92 -8.16 -9.10
N VAL A 255 -11.09 -9.44 -8.80
CA VAL A 255 -11.03 -9.98 -7.44
C VAL A 255 -9.83 -10.91 -7.33
N TYR A 256 -8.89 -10.54 -6.50
CA TYR A 256 -7.71 -11.36 -6.22
C TYR A 256 -7.98 -12.26 -5.02
N VAL A 257 -7.76 -13.55 -5.19
CA VAL A 257 -8.03 -14.58 -4.17
C VAL A 257 -6.76 -15.38 -3.91
N LEU A 258 -6.49 -15.67 -2.65
CA LEU A 258 -5.44 -16.57 -2.19
C LEU A 258 -6.08 -17.85 -1.63
N VAL A 259 -5.58 -18.99 -2.07
CA VAL A 259 -5.88 -20.30 -1.50
C VAL A 259 -4.59 -20.87 -0.95
N ALA A 260 -4.42 -20.76 0.36
CA ALA A 260 -3.28 -21.33 1.08
C ALA A 260 -3.58 -22.80 1.44
N ASP A 261 -2.52 -23.61 1.60
CA ASP A 261 -2.65 -25.03 1.88
C ASP A 261 -3.47 -25.28 3.17
N GLY A 262 -4.54 -26.04 3.03
CA GLY A 262 -5.43 -26.40 4.15
C GLY A 262 -6.28 -25.25 4.70
N GLN A 263 -6.33 -24.10 4.05
CA GLN A 263 -7.13 -22.97 4.46
C GLN A 263 -8.27 -22.68 3.48
N ALA A 264 -9.31 -22.03 3.97
CA ALA A 264 -10.39 -21.55 3.11
C ALA A 264 -9.88 -20.43 2.18
N PRO A 265 -10.43 -20.32 0.96
CA PRO A 265 -10.14 -19.21 0.06
C PRO A 265 -10.42 -17.85 0.71
N VAL A 266 -9.54 -16.90 0.49
CA VAL A 266 -9.74 -15.53 0.98
C VAL A 266 -9.46 -14.53 -0.15
N PHE A 267 -10.31 -13.56 -0.38
CA PHE A 267 -9.92 -12.50 -1.29
C PHE A 267 -8.94 -11.53 -0.62
N THR A 268 -7.96 -11.10 -1.39
CA THR A 268 -6.88 -10.23 -0.92
C THR A 268 -7.10 -8.78 -1.28
N LYS A 269 -7.66 -8.51 -2.44
CA LYS A 269 -8.08 -7.17 -2.89
C LYS A 269 -9.10 -7.24 -4.01
N VAL A 270 -9.81 -6.14 -4.20
CA VAL A 270 -10.70 -5.87 -5.35
C VAL A 270 -10.22 -4.61 -6.04
N ILE A 271 -10.12 -4.64 -7.37
CA ILE A 271 -9.85 -3.48 -8.23
C ILE A 271 -11.12 -3.22 -9.05
N ARG A 272 -11.58 -1.97 -9.05
CA ARG A 272 -12.76 -1.48 -9.77
C ARG A 272 -12.37 -0.46 -10.82
#